data_c21c8fca7071155a52ccbe8e27edd486
#
_entry.id   c21c8fca7071155a52ccbe8e27edd486
#
_cell.length_a   1.000
_cell.length_b   1.000
_cell.length_c   1.000
_cell.angle_alpha   90.00
_cell.angle_beta   90.00
_cell.angle_gamma   90.00
#
_symmetry.space_group_name_H-M   'P 1'
#
loop_
_entity.id
_entity.type
_entity.pdbx_description
1 polymer ?
#
loop_
_entity_poly.entity_id
_entity_poly.type
_entity_poly.pdbx_seq_one_letter_code
_entity_poly.pdbx_strand_id
1 'polypeptide(L)'
;MDMENKVLATVGGKNITEQDVTMALMQMGQRGQNYNNPQGRAMILDQLISRKLFLMDAQRNLYEREPAFKEQLTRVKEDMLTSYAMQKALEKVRVTEDEAKAYYEENKDKFVSGLTFSASHILVDSEDKANQLLAQIKAGDITFEEAAAQHSSCPSGKNGGDLGQFGQGQMVPEFENACAAMEVGELSAPVQTQFGYHLIRLNGKEEGGEMAYEDVKDELMAALKEEKQQAAYQSKVNQLKILYPVDKF
;
A
#
# COMPACT_ATOMS: atom_id res chain seq x y z
N MET A 1 37.78 2.01 6.97
CA MET A 1 38.15 3.44 7.16
C MET A 1 37.19 3.95 8.20
N ASP A 2 37.65 4.06 9.45
CA ASP A 2 36.87 4.77 10.49
C ASP A 2 36.82 6.23 10.08
N MET A 3 35.66 6.67 9.62
CA MET A 3 35.40 8.08 9.50
C MET A 3 35.38 8.61 10.94
N GLU A 4 36.46 9.27 11.36
CA GLU A 4 36.47 10.02 12.63
C GLU A 4 35.17 10.81 12.70
N ASN A 5 34.38 10.53 13.75
CA ASN A 5 33.09 11.17 13.96
C ASN A 5 33.32 12.66 14.32
N LYS A 6 33.44 13.50 13.28
CA LYS A 6 33.79 14.91 13.37
C LYS A 6 32.86 15.64 14.32
N VAL A 7 33.43 16.31 15.31
CA VAL A 7 32.68 17.19 16.22
C VAL A 7 32.28 18.46 15.47
N LEU A 8 31.00 18.75 15.44
CA LEU A 8 30.43 19.96 14.80
C LEU A 8 30.11 21.07 15.80
N ALA A 9 29.75 20.71 17.02
CA ALA A 9 29.48 21.68 18.12
C ALA A 9 29.71 21.02 19.47
N THR A 10 29.91 21.84 20.49
CA THR A 10 29.97 21.40 21.90
C THR A 10 29.00 22.22 22.71
N VAL A 11 28.10 21.56 23.45
CA VAL A 11 27.09 22.18 24.30
C VAL A 11 27.23 21.63 25.72
N GLY A 12 27.60 22.48 26.69
CA GLY A 12 27.80 22.06 28.08
C GLY A 12 28.79 20.90 28.22
N GLY A 13 29.90 20.91 27.46
CA GLY A 13 30.91 19.88 27.47
C GLY A 13 30.53 18.57 26.73
N LYS A 14 29.33 18.50 26.14
CA LYS A 14 28.89 17.34 25.36
C LYS A 14 28.92 17.65 23.86
N ASN A 15 29.61 16.83 23.12
CA ASN A 15 29.77 16.99 21.67
C ASN A 15 28.46 16.69 20.93
N ILE A 16 28.29 17.38 19.80
CA ILE A 16 27.36 17.06 18.71
C ILE A 16 28.22 16.79 17.48
N THR A 17 28.02 15.67 16.88
CA THR A 17 28.91 15.14 15.84
C THR A 17 28.18 15.07 14.48
N GLU A 18 28.96 14.84 13.43
CA GLU A 18 28.44 14.57 12.08
C GLU A 18 27.48 13.37 12.06
N GLN A 19 27.75 12.37 12.89
CA GLN A 19 26.88 11.20 13.03
C GLN A 19 25.53 11.56 13.65
N ASP A 20 25.50 12.47 14.65
CA ASP A 20 24.24 12.91 15.26
C ASP A 20 23.33 13.61 14.25
N VAL A 21 23.90 14.47 13.39
CA VAL A 21 23.17 15.12 12.30
C VAL A 21 22.65 14.09 11.30
N THR A 22 23.49 13.11 10.93
CA THR A 22 23.10 12.04 10.00
C THR A 22 21.96 11.17 10.58
N MET A 23 22.05 10.80 11.85
CA MET A 23 21.00 10.04 12.54
C MET A 23 19.68 10.84 12.61
N ALA A 24 19.74 12.14 12.89
CA ALA A 24 18.55 13.01 12.91
C ALA A 24 17.89 13.05 11.51
N LEU A 25 18.68 13.18 10.44
CA LEU A 25 18.17 13.14 9.07
C LEU A 25 17.51 11.77 8.72
N MET A 26 18.12 10.66 9.15
CA MET A 26 17.56 9.32 8.96
C MET A 26 16.22 9.14 9.68
N GLN A 27 16.09 9.68 10.91
CA GLN A 27 14.85 9.63 11.68
C GLN A 27 13.69 10.41 11.01
N MET A 28 14.00 11.39 10.17
CA MET A 28 13.01 12.15 9.41
C MET A 28 12.48 11.37 8.17
N GLY A 29 13.05 10.21 7.86
CA GLY A 29 12.66 9.40 6.69
C GLY A 29 12.84 10.15 5.37
N GLN A 30 11.86 10.07 4.47
CA GLN A 30 11.94 10.74 3.16
C GLN A 30 12.11 12.26 3.26
N ARG A 31 11.55 12.90 4.29
CA ARG A 31 11.72 14.35 4.52
C ARG A 31 13.17 14.72 4.81
N GLY A 32 13.95 13.84 5.43
CA GLY A 32 15.36 14.06 5.72
C GLY A 32 16.22 14.22 4.47
N GLN A 33 15.83 13.63 3.34
CA GLN A 33 16.55 13.78 2.08
C GLN A 33 16.57 15.23 1.59
N ASN A 34 15.51 16.00 1.81
CA ASN A 34 15.42 17.41 1.42
C ASN A 34 16.40 18.30 2.21
N TYR A 35 16.80 17.85 3.40
CA TYR A 35 17.76 18.56 4.27
C TYR A 35 19.19 18.00 4.18
N ASN A 36 19.43 16.98 3.33
CA ASN A 36 20.77 16.41 3.17
C ASN A 36 21.67 17.24 2.22
N ASN A 37 21.73 18.53 2.46
CA ASN A 37 22.60 19.50 1.80
C ASN A 37 23.26 20.38 2.87
N PRO A 38 24.29 21.17 2.54
CA PRO A 38 25.03 21.95 3.53
C PRO A 38 24.17 22.88 4.40
N GLN A 39 23.18 23.56 3.81
CA GLN A 39 22.29 24.45 4.54
C GLN A 39 21.31 23.67 5.43
N GLY A 40 20.71 22.59 4.91
CA GLY A 40 19.83 21.73 5.68
C GLY A 40 20.55 21.06 6.85
N ARG A 41 21.76 20.56 6.64
CA ARG A 41 22.58 19.98 7.72
C ARG A 41 22.92 21.01 8.79
N ALA A 42 23.20 22.26 8.43
CA ALA A 42 23.40 23.34 9.39
C ALA A 42 22.12 23.60 10.20
N MET A 43 20.94 23.64 9.58
CA MET A 43 19.67 23.80 10.29
C MET A 43 19.41 22.64 11.27
N ILE A 44 19.72 21.39 10.89
CA ILE A 44 19.59 20.24 11.79
C ILE A 44 20.57 20.34 12.94
N LEU A 45 21.80 20.78 12.71
CA LEU A 45 22.77 21.05 13.77
C LEU A 45 22.25 22.07 14.78
N ASP A 46 21.68 23.19 14.32
CA ASP A 46 21.11 24.22 15.19
C ASP A 46 19.92 23.68 16.00
N GLN A 47 19.10 22.82 15.43
CA GLN A 47 18.02 22.13 16.15
C GLN A 47 18.58 21.19 17.23
N LEU A 48 19.64 20.44 16.94
CA LEU A 48 20.28 19.56 17.92
C LEU A 48 20.92 20.36 19.06
N ILE A 49 21.55 21.50 18.74
CA ILE A 49 22.08 22.43 19.76
C ILE A 49 20.95 22.92 20.65
N SER A 50 19.86 23.42 20.06
CA SER A 50 18.70 23.93 20.80
C SER A 50 18.10 22.87 21.71
N ARG A 51 17.88 21.66 21.18
CA ARG A 51 17.38 20.52 21.96
C ARG A 51 18.27 20.18 23.14
N LYS A 52 19.59 20.25 22.95
CA LYS A 52 20.56 19.97 24.01
C LYS A 52 20.55 21.03 25.09
N LEU A 53 20.41 22.32 24.69
CA LEU A 53 20.28 23.46 25.65
C LEU A 53 19.00 23.29 26.48
N PHE A 54 17.84 23.03 25.89
CA PHE A 54 16.60 22.77 26.62
C PHE A 54 16.71 21.58 27.58
N LEU A 55 17.39 20.51 27.18
CA LEU A 55 17.61 19.36 28.06
C LEU A 55 18.45 19.75 29.29
N MET A 56 19.50 20.55 29.10
CA MET A 56 20.34 21.03 30.19
C MET A 56 19.57 21.98 31.13
N ASP A 57 18.75 22.86 30.57
CA ASP A 57 17.90 23.75 31.35
C ASP A 57 16.88 22.93 32.16
N ALA A 58 16.22 21.95 31.56
CA ALA A 58 15.31 21.07 32.26
C ALA A 58 15.98 20.31 33.42
N GLN A 59 17.21 19.81 33.20
CA GLN A 59 18.00 19.12 34.22
C GLN A 59 18.39 20.08 35.36
N ARG A 60 18.81 21.29 35.01
CA ARG A 60 19.15 22.33 35.99
C ARG A 60 17.96 22.73 36.87
N ASN A 61 16.77 22.85 36.25
CA ASN A 61 15.51 23.20 36.91
C ASN A 61 14.84 21.98 37.59
N LEU A 62 15.46 20.80 37.51
CA LEU A 62 14.96 19.55 38.12
C LEU A 62 13.53 19.17 37.69
N TYR A 63 13.14 19.48 36.44
CA TYR A 63 11.80 19.18 35.91
C TYR A 63 11.47 17.67 35.96
N GLU A 64 12.50 16.81 35.97
CA GLU A 64 12.33 15.37 36.19
C GLU A 64 11.71 15.00 37.56
N ARG A 65 11.74 15.92 38.53
CA ARG A 65 11.16 15.73 39.87
C ARG A 65 9.69 16.15 39.94
N GLU A 66 9.21 16.87 38.95
CA GLU A 66 7.82 17.36 38.92
C GLU A 66 6.84 16.21 38.85
N PRO A 67 5.72 16.24 39.59
CA PRO A 67 4.72 15.18 39.58
C PRO A 67 4.16 14.88 38.19
N ALA A 68 3.88 15.93 37.43
CA ALA A 68 3.36 15.79 36.05
C ALA A 68 4.35 15.07 35.14
N PHE A 69 5.65 15.38 35.21
CA PHE A 69 6.67 14.69 34.42
C PHE A 69 6.81 13.23 34.83
N LYS A 70 6.81 12.95 36.14
CA LYS A 70 6.89 11.56 36.64
C LYS A 70 5.70 10.73 36.21
N GLU A 71 4.51 11.28 36.26
CA GLU A 71 3.30 10.61 35.77
C GLU A 71 3.40 10.27 34.29
N GLN A 72 3.82 11.25 33.47
CA GLN A 72 4.02 11.05 32.04
C GLN A 72 5.12 10.01 31.76
N LEU A 73 6.23 10.07 32.47
CA LEU A 73 7.33 9.10 32.34
C LEU A 73 6.86 7.68 32.69
N THR A 74 6.04 7.53 33.74
CA THR A 74 5.49 6.25 34.13
C THR A 74 4.61 5.68 33.02
N ARG A 75 3.70 6.46 32.46
CA ARG A 75 2.85 6.03 31.32
C ARG A 75 3.70 5.60 30.11
N VAL A 76 4.66 6.43 29.69
CA VAL A 76 5.54 6.08 28.56
C VAL A 76 6.33 4.80 28.83
N LYS A 77 6.82 4.62 30.07
CA LYS A 77 7.53 3.38 30.47
C LYS A 77 6.62 2.16 30.40
N GLU A 78 5.38 2.25 30.88
CA GLU A 78 4.41 1.17 30.86
C GLU A 78 4.03 0.79 29.43
N ASP A 79 3.75 1.76 28.56
CA ASP A 79 3.46 1.56 27.14
C ASP A 79 4.62 0.89 26.40
N MET A 80 5.84 1.38 26.65
CA MET A 80 7.04 0.81 26.05
C MET A 80 7.28 -0.62 26.53
N LEU A 81 7.11 -0.89 27.83
CA LEU A 81 7.28 -2.23 28.38
C LEU A 81 6.23 -3.20 27.85
N THR A 82 4.99 -2.76 27.74
CA THR A 82 3.89 -3.55 27.15
C THR A 82 4.18 -3.88 25.69
N SER A 83 4.53 -2.89 24.89
CA SER A 83 4.87 -3.08 23.47
C SER A 83 6.06 -4.03 23.30
N TYR A 84 7.09 -3.87 24.12
CA TYR A 84 8.27 -4.74 24.12
C TYR A 84 7.93 -6.18 24.48
N ALA A 85 7.07 -6.39 25.51
CA ALA A 85 6.64 -7.71 25.92
C ALA A 85 5.80 -8.40 24.81
N MET A 86 4.91 -7.65 24.14
CA MET A 86 4.15 -8.14 22.99
C MET A 86 5.08 -8.52 21.83
N GLN A 87 6.05 -7.69 21.49
CA GLN A 87 7.05 -8.00 20.48
C GLN A 87 7.83 -9.27 20.81
N LYS A 88 8.27 -9.42 22.07
CA LYS A 88 8.97 -10.62 22.54
C LYS A 88 8.12 -11.90 22.45
N ALA A 89 6.81 -11.79 22.71
CA ALA A 89 5.90 -12.93 22.57
C ALA A 89 5.78 -13.41 21.11
N LEU A 90 5.93 -12.52 20.15
CA LEU A 90 5.79 -12.79 18.72
C LEU A 90 7.14 -13.01 18.00
N GLU A 91 8.25 -12.72 18.64
CA GLU A 91 9.60 -12.73 18.03
C GLU A 91 9.97 -14.09 17.40
N LYS A 92 9.41 -15.18 17.93
CA LYS A 92 9.70 -16.54 17.47
C LYS A 92 8.76 -17.05 16.40
N VAL A 93 7.72 -16.28 16.07
CA VAL A 93 6.77 -16.69 15.03
C VAL A 93 7.46 -16.61 13.67
N ARG A 94 7.49 -17.74 12.97
CA ARG A 94 8.06 -17.88 11.63
C ARG A 94 7.11 -18.71 10.78
N VAL A 95 7.11 -18.43 9.50
CA VAL A 95 6.54 -19.26 8.45
C VAL A 95 7.69 -19.75 7.59
N THR A 96 7.76 -21.04 7.39
CA THR A 96 8.74 -21.63 6.47
C THR A 96 8.17 -21.70 5.06
N GLU A 97 9.04 -21.82 4.08
CA GLU A 97 8.61 -21.98 2.69
C GLU A 97 7.84 -23.30 2.50
N ASP A 98 8.24 -24.36 3.19
CA ASP A 98 7.57 -25.65 3.14
C ASP A 98 6.12 -25.58 3.66
N GLU A 99 5.89 -24.80 4.73
CA GLU A 99 4.54 -24.56 5.24
C GLU A 99 3.68 -23.77 4.25
N ALA A 100 4.26 -22.75 3.60
CA ALA A 100 3.56 -21.96 2.60
C ALA A 100 3.22 -22.81 1.36
N LYS A 101 4.15 -23.65 0.90
CA LYS A 101 3.89 -24.60 -0.19
C LYS A 101 2.81 -25.62 0.15
N ALA A 102 2.86 -26.19 1.35
CA ALA A 102 1.83 -27.13 1.82
C ALA A 102 0.44 -26.48 1.83
N TYR A 103 0.35 -25.26 2.37
CA TYR A 103 -0.91 -24.51 2.38
C TYR A 103 -1.42 -24.22 0.96
N TYR A 104 -0.53 -23.82 0.05
CA TYR A 104 -0.88 -23.58 -1.37
C TYR A 104 -1.43 -24.86 -2.01
N GLU A 105 -0.74 -26.00 -1.86
CA GLU A 105 -1.17 -27.28 -2.44
C GLU A 105 -2.52 -27.74 -1.89
N GLU A 106 -2.79 -27.53 -0.59
CA GLU A 106 -4.05 -27.90 0.05
C GLU A 106 -5.21 -26.94 -0.29
N ASN A 107 -4.92 -25.75 -0.82
CA ASN A 107 -5.92 -24.68 -1.04
C ASN A 107 -5.82 -24.07 -2.44
N LYS A 108 -5.45 -24.86 -3.46
CA LYS A 108 -5.29 -24.38 -4.84
C LYS A 108 -6.50 -23.66 -5.40
N ASP A 109 -7.69 -24.07 -4.97
CA ASP A 109 -8.96 -23.45 -5.32
C ASP A 109 -9.08 -21.97 -4.88
N LYS A 110 -8.28 -21.54 -3.91
CA LYS A 110 -8.21 -20.14 -3.46
C LYS A 110 -7.22 -19.31 -4.27
N PHE A 111 -6.34 -19.95 -5.01
CA PHE A 111 -5.29 -19.32 -5.81
C PHE A 111 -5.60 -19.44 -7.30
N VAL A 112 -6.79 -19.00 -7.66
CA VAL A 112 -7.25 -18.91 -9.06
C VAL A 112 -7.38 -17.44 -9.43
N SER A 113 -6.76 -17.05 -10.54
CA SER A 113 -7.04 -15.77 -11.16
C SER A 113 -8.42 -15.83 -11.83
N GLY A 114 -9.20 -14.77 -11.70
CA GLY A 114 -10.43 -14.61 -12.47
C GLY A 114 -10.16 -14.30 -13.94
N LEU A 115 -11.24 -14.28 -14.74
CA LEU A 115 -11.18 -13.77 -16.11
C LEU A 115 -10.60 -12.36 -16.12
N THR A 116 -9.61 -12.14 -16.98
CA THR A 116 -9.01 -10.83 -17.23
C THR A 116 -9.30 -10.42 -18.66
N PHE A 117 -9.74 -9.18 -18.81
CA PHE A 117 -10.05 -8.58 -20.09
C PHE A 117 -9.11 -7.43 -20.40
N SER A 118 -8.84 -7.21 -21.68
CA SER A 118 -8.30 -5.96 -22.19
C SER A 118 -9.27 -5.44 -23.24
N ALA A 119 -9.76 -4.21 -23.07
CA ALA A 119 -10.76 -3.64 -23.97
C ALA A 119 -10.55 -2.15 -24.20
N SER A 120 -11.05 -1.69 -25.32
CA SER A 120 -11.24 -0.28 -25.63
C SER A 120 -12.72 0.03 -25.75
N HIS A 121 -13.15 1.24 -25.36
CA HIS A 121 -14.55 1.61 -25.48
C HIS A 121 -14.78 3.04 -25.97
N ILE A 122 -15.98 3.25 -26.54
CA ILE A 122 -16.52 4.57 -26.87
C ILE A 122 -17.80 4.74 -26.08
N LEU A 123 -17.88 5.76 -25.23
CA LEU A 123 -19.07 6.06 -24.45
C LEU A 123 -19.80 7.26 -25.05
N VAL A 124 -21.10 7.07 -25.35
CA VAL A 124 -21.97 8.11 -25.87
C VAL A 124 -23.29 8.16 -25.09
N ASP A 125 -24.05 9.24 -25.29
CA ASP A 125 -25.28 9.54 -24.55
C ASP A 125 -26.53 8.82 -25.08
N SER A 126 -26.52 8.31 -26.33
CA SER A 126 -27.68 7.71 -26.94
C SER A 126 -27.35 6.48 -27.79
N GLU A 127 -28.31 5.57 -27.86
CA GLU A 127 -28.21 4.35 -28.67
C GLU A 127 -28.10 4.67 -30.16
N ASP A 128 -28.84 5.67 -30.63
CA ASP A 128 -28.79 6.11 -32.03
C ASP A 128 -27.38 6.56 -32.44
N LYS A 129 -26.72 7.32 -31.57
CA LYS A 129 -25.34 7.77 -31.81
C LYS A 129 -24.36 6.61 -31.78
N ALA A 130 -24.53 5.65 -30.86
CA ALA A 130 -23.71 4.44 -30.82
C ALA A 130 -23.89 3.62 -32.09
N ASN A 131 -25.12 3.43 -32.57
CA ASN A 131 -25.40 2.70 -33.80
C ASN A 131 -24.83 3.40 -35.05
N GLN A 132 -24.89 4.75 -35.12
CA GLN A 132 -24.28 5.52 -36.20
C GLN A 132 -22.75 5.33 -36.24
N LEU A 133 -22.10 5.43 -35.09
CA LEU A 133 -20.65 5.22 -34.99
C LEU A 133 -20.25 3.78 -35.33
N LEU A 134 -21.04 2.80 -34.85
CA LEU A 134 -20.83 1.40 -35.17
C LEU A 134 -20.87 1.14 -36.68
N ALA A 135 -21.87 1.75 -37.38
CA ALA A 135 -21.99 1.64 -38.84
C ALA A 135 -20.82 2.26 -39.58
N GLN A 136 -20.37 3.45 -39.16
CA GLN A 136 -19.20 4.14 -39.75
C GLN A 136 -17.90 3.37 -39.55
N ILE A 137 -17.70 2.82 -38.34
CA ILE A 137 -16.51 2.00 -38.04
C ILE A 137 -16.51 0.73 -38.88
N LYS A 138 -17.67 0.03 -38.98
CA LYS A 138 -17.81 -1.18 -39.81
C LYS A 138 -17.66 -0.91 -41.31
N ALA A 139 -18.06 0.27 -41.78
CA ALA A 139 -17.85 0.71 -43.15
C ALA A 139 -16.40 1.09 -43.49
N GLY A 140 -15.59 1.34 -42.47
CA GLY A 140 -14.21 1.84 -42.62
C GLY A 140 -14.12 3.35 -42.85
N ASP A 141 -15.22 4.08 -42.64
CA ASP A 141 -15.26 5.54 -42.82
C ASP A 141 -14.46 6.27 -41.74
N ILE A 142 -14.37 5.66 -40.55
CA ILE A 142 -13.61 6.16 -39.39
C ILE A 142 -13.02 4.96 -38.63
N THR A 143 -11.83 5.14 -38.06
CA THR A 143 -11.27 4.12 -37.16
C THR A 143 -11.92 4.15 -35.79
N PHE A 144 -11.81 3.05 -35.03
CA PHE A 144 -12.32 3.00 -33.67
C PHE A 144 -11.66 4.07 -32.78
N GLU A 145 -10.36 4.24 -32.91
CA GLU A 145 -9.56 5.20 -32.15
C GLU A 145 -9.96 6.64 -32.45
N GLU A 146 -10.17 6.97 -33.75
CA GLU A 146 -10.65 8.30 -34.14
C GLU A 146 -12.06 8.57 -33.64
N ALA A 147 -12.93 7.57 -33.73
CA ALA A 147 -14.31 7.68 -33.19
C ALA A 147 -14.28 7.85 -31.65
N ALA A 148 -13.42 7.15 -30.95
CA ALA A 148 -13.22 7.33 -29.51
C ALA A 148 -12.72 8.73 -29.17
N ALA A 149 -11.71 9.23 -29.87
CA ALA A 149 -11.14 10.56 -29.67
C ALA A 149 -12.13 11.72 -29.93
N GLN A 150 -13.00 11.56 -30.94
CA GLN A 150 -13.93 12.60 -31.38
C GLN A 150 -15.26 12.57 -30.64
N HIS A 151 -15.74 11.42 -30.23
CA HIS A 151 -17.14 11.23 -29.80
C HIS A 151 -17.29 10.64 -28.41
N SER A 152 -16.24 10.00 -27.82
CA SER A 152 -16.35 9.42 -26.49
C SER A 152 -16.42 10.50 -25.41
N SER A 153 -17.39 10.39 -24.52
CA SER A 153 -17.49 11.22 -23.33
C SER A 153 -16.54 10.76 -22.21
N CYS A 154 -15.94 9.55 -22.36
CA CYS A 154 -14.97 9.03 -21.39
C CYS A 154 -13.59 9.65 -21.61
N PRO A 155 -12.82 9.96 -20.53
CA PRO A 155 -11.45 10.45 -20.64
C PRO A 155 -10.51 9.55 -21.44
N SER A 156 -10.75 8.21 -21.45
CA SER A 156 -9.98 7.25 -22.25
C SER A 156 -10.10 7.49 -23.76
N GLY A 157 -11.11 8.22 -24.23
CA GLY A 157 -11.27 8.57 -25.64
C GLY A 157 -10.03 9.22 -26.24
N LYS A 158 -9.30 10.04 -25.47
CA LYS A 158 -8.04 10.68 -25.89
C LYS A 158 -6.92 9.69 -26.24
N ASN A 159 -7.00 8.47 -25.68
CA ASN A 159 -6.07 7.37 -25.90
C ASN A 159 -6.73 6.26 -26.74
N GLY A 160 -7.60 6.61 -27.71
CA GLY A 160 -8.28 5.64 -28.56
C GLY A 160 -9.32 4.77 -27.83
N GLY A 161 -9.77 5.22 -26.66
CA GLY A 161 -10.73 4.48 -25.83
C GLY A 161 -10.13 3.37 -24.97
N ASP A 162 -8.82 3.18 -24.97
CA ASP A 162 -8.15 2.09 -24.24
C ASP A 162 -8.38 2.19 -22.72
N LEU A 163 -8.81 1.06 -22.13
CA LEU A 163 -9.04 0.88 -20.69
C LEU A 163 -7.93 0.05 -20.03
N GLY A 164 -6.98 -0.48 -20.81
CA GLY A 164 -5.99 -1.42 -20.32
C GLY A 164 -6.59 -2.77 -19.95
N GLN A 165 -5.90 -3.48 -19.05
CA GLN A 165 -6.37 -4.75 -18.49
C GLN A 165 -7.21 -4.50 -17.24
N PHE A 166 -8.28 -5.28 -17.08
CA PHE A 166 -9.13 -5.28 -15.89
C PHE A 166 -9.65 -6.69 -15.59
N GLY A 167 -9.75 -7.00 -14.32
CA GLY A 167 -10.32 -8.26 -13.83
C GLY A 167 -11.82 -8.17 -13.59
N GLN A 168 -12.41 -9.32 -13.32
CA GLN A 168 -13.82 -9.44 -12.97
C GLN A 168 -14.16 -8.63 -11.70
N GLY A 169 -15.26 -7.88 -11.73
CA GLY A 169 -15.72 -7.01 -10.63
C GLY A 169 -15.13 -5.60 -10.66
N GLN A 170 -14.28 -5.25 -11.64
CA GLN A 170 -13.69 -3.92 -11.77
C GLN A 170 -14.50 -2.97 -12.64
N MET A 171 -15.37 -3.51 -13.50
CA MET A 171 -16.26 -2.73 -14.35
C MET A 171 -17.73 -2.99 -13.97
N VAL A 172 -18.63 -2.19 -14.53
CA VAL A 172 -20.07 -2.43 -14.33
C VAL A 172 -20.52 -3.75 -14.95
N PRO A 173 -21.45 -4.48 -14.34
CA PRO A 173 -21.82 -5.82 -14.75
C PRO A 173 -22.20 -5.95 -16.23
N GLU A 174 -22.91 -4.95 -16.77
CA GLU A 174 -23.36 -4.96 -18.17
C GLU A 174 -22.17 -4.92 -19.14
N PHE A 175 -21.13 -4.14 -18.78
CA PHE A 175 -19.90 -4.04 -19.56
C PHE A 175 -19.10 -5.35 -19.51
N GLU A 176 -18.91 -5.91 -18.31
CA GLU A 176 -18.19 -7.18 -18.12
C GLU A 176 -18.89 -8.35 -18.82
N ASN A 177 -20.22 -8.43 -18.70
CA ASN A 177 -21.00 -9.48 -19.36
C ASN A 177 -20.85 -9.40 -20.89
N ALA A 178 -20.81 -8.18 -21.44
CA ALA A 178 -20.57 -8.00 -22.87
C ALA A 178 -19.16 -8.49 -23.25
N CYS A 179 -18.11 -8.08 -22.52
CA CYS A 179 -16.75 -8.57 -22.75
C CYS A 179 -16.64 -10.10 -22.62
N ALA A 180 -17.33 -10.69 -21.65
CA ALA A 180 -17.32 -12.14 -21.44
C ALA A 180 -17.94 -12.91 -22.59
N ALA A 181 -18.95 -12.35 -23.26
CA ALA A 181 -19.65 -12.96 -24.40
C ALA A 181 -18.94 -12.75 -25.75
N MET A 182 -17.99 -11.79 -25.84
CA MET A 182 -17.30 -11.43 -27.07
C MET A 182 -16.05 -12.29 -27.31
N GLU A 183 -15.66 -12.38 -28.59
CA GLU A 183 -14.37 -12.91 -29.02
C GLU A 183 -13.33 -11.76 -29.11
N VAL A 184 -12.05 -12.11 -28.99
CA VAL A 184 -10.95 -11.14 -29.10
C VAL A 184 -10.93 -10.55 -30.51
N GLY A 185 -10.87 -9.21 -30.59
CA GLY A 185 -10.95 -8.44 -31.83
C GLY A 185 -12.37 -8.04 -32.22
N GLU A 186 -13.39 -8.56 -31.54
CA GLU A 186 -14.79 -8.24 -31.84
C GLU A 186 -15.15 -6.81 -31.38
N LEU A 187 -16.06 -6.17 -32.14
CA LEU A 187 -16.71 -4.92 -31.82
C LEU A 187 -18.17 -5.17 -31.44
N SER A 188 -18.56 -4.79 -30.23
CA SER A 188 -19.88 -5.04 -29.69
C SER A 188 -20.99 -4.27 -30.45
N ALA A 189 -22.23 -4.72 -30.31
CA ALA A 189 -23.40 -3.84 -30.42
C ALA A 189 -23.37 -2.79 -29.28
N PRO A 190 -24.20 -1.72 -29.34
CA PRO A 190 -24.33 -0.79 -28.24
C PRO A 190 -24.71 -1.48 -26.92
N VAL A 191 -23.89 -1.31 -25.88
CA VAL A 191 -24.10 -1.85 -24.53
C VAL A 191 -24.56 -0.73 -23.63
N GLN A 192 -25.78 -0.82 -23.10
CA GLN A 192 -26.33 0.17 -22.19
C GLN A 192 -25.82 -0.06 -20.76
N THR A 193 -25.39 1.01 -20.10
CA THR A 193 -25.03 1.05 -18.67
C THR A 193 -25.63 2.30 -18.02
N GLN A 194 -25.43 2.47 -16.73
CA GLN A 194 -25.82 3.71 -16.02
C GLN A 194 -25.10 4.98 -16.54
N PHE A 195 -24.00 4.85 -17.29
CA PHE A 195 -23.23 5.98 -17.83
C PHE A 195 -23.64 6.36 -19.26
N GLY A 196 -24.41 5.55 -19.95
CA GLY A 196 -24.78 5.73 -21.35
C GLY A 196 -24.62 4.46 -22.16
N TYR A 197 -24.32 4.62 -23.44
CA TYR A 197 -24.13 3.52 -24.39
C TYR A 197 -22.67 3.35 -24.76
N HIS A 198 -22.17 2.14 -24.64
CA HIS A 198 -20.79 1.78 -24.94
C HIS A 198 -20.70 0.98 -26.24
N LEU A 199 -19.75 1.35 -27.10
CA LEU A 199 -19.22 0.44 -28.11
C LEU A 199 -17.92 -0.11 -27.56
N ILE A 200 -17.81 -1.43 -27.47
CA ILE A 200 -16.70 -2.12 -26.84
C ILE A 200 -15.94 -2.90 -27.92
N ARG A 201 -14.62 -2.73 -27.97
CA ARG A 201 -13.73 -3.60 -28.72
C ARG A 201 -12.91 -4.40 -27.74
N LEU A 202 -13.06 -5.73 -27.78
CA LEU A 202 -12.31 -6.63 -26.94
C LEU A 202 -10.90 -6.84 -27.52
N ASN A 203 -9.87 -6.35 -26.83
CA ASN A 203 -8.48 -6.43 -27.28
C ASN A 203 -7.80 -7.74 -26.82
N GLY A 204 -8.23 -8.27 -25.68
CA GLY A 204 -7.71 -9.51 -25.10
C GLY A 204 -8.67 -10.09 -24.06
N LYS A 205 -8.63 -11.42 -23.93
CA LYS A 205 -9.38 -12.18 -22.95
C LYS A 205 -8.50 -13.33 -22.49
N GLU A 206 -8.18 -13.35 -21.22
CA GLU A 206 -7.42 -14.41 -20.61
C GLU A 206 -8.33 -15.16 -19.64
N GLU A 207 -8.47 -16.44 -19.85
CA GLU A 207 -9.19 -17.29 -18.91
C GLU A 207 -8.41 -17.34 -17.61
N GLY A 208 -9.14 -17.18 -16.51
CA GLY A 208 -8.57 -17.38 -15.18
C GLY A 208 -8.06 -18.80 -15.03
N GLY A 209 -7.00 -18.95 -14.29
CA GLY A 209 -6.38 -20.24 -14.05
C GLY A 209 -5.73 -20.31 -12.69
N GLU A 210 -5.21 -21.46 -12.33
CA GLU A 210 -4.41 -21.65 -11.12
C GLU A 210 -3.17 -20.73 -11.18
N MET A 211 -3.04 -19.83 -10.20
CA MET A 211 -1.86 -18.96 -10.07
C MET A 211 -0.69 -19.80 -9.61
N ALA A 212 0.47 -19.64 -10.22
CA ALA A 212 1.65 -20.38 -9.78
C ALA A 212 2.05 -19.98 -8.35
N TYR A 213 2.60 -20.93 -7.59
CA TYR A 213 3.06 -20.68 -6.22
C TYR A 213 4.00 -19.47 -6.13
N GLU A 214 4.93 -19.33 -7.08
CA GLU A 214 5.90 -18.24 -7.09
C GLU A 214 5.24 -16.86 -7.22
N ASP A 215 4.08 -16.77 -7.88
CA ASP A 215 3.34 -15.51 -8.07
C ASP A 215 2.62 -15.06 -6.79
N VAL A 216 2.24 -16.01 -5.93
CA VAL A 216 1.48 -15.76 -4.69
C VAL A 216 2.32 -15.93 -3.42
N LYS A 217 3.54 -16.42 -3.53
CA LYS A 217 4.42 -16.81 -2.41
C LYS A 217 4.56 -15.72 -1.35
N ASP A 218 4.93 -14.50 -1.77
CA ASP A 218 5.24 -13.42 -0.81
C ASP A 218 4.00 -12.97 -0.05
N GLU A 219 2.87 -12.86 -0.76
CA GLU A 219 1.59 -12.50 -0.16
C GLU A 219 1.08 -13.62 0.76
N LEU A 220 1.16 -14.85 0.32
CA LEU A 220 0.78 -16.02 1.11
C LEU A 220 1.64 -16.14 2.37
N MET A 221 2.96 -16.00 2.27
CA MET A 221 3.84 -16.03 3.44
C MET A 221 3.53 -14.90 4.43
N ALA A 222 3.20 -13.71 3.94
CA ALA A 222 2.81 -12.59 4.79
C ALA A 222 1.49 -12.88 5.51
N ALA A 223 0.48 -13.39 4.80
CA ALA A 223 -0.83 -13.74 5.37
C ALA A 223 -0.72 -14.86 6.43
N LEU A 224 0.00 -15.93 6.13
CA LEU A 224 0.24 -17.02 7.09
C LEU A 224 1.01 -16.55 8.32
N LYS A 225 1.96 -15.63 8.15
CA LYS A 225 2.69 -15.04 9.28
C LYS A 225 1.78 -14.21 10.17
N GLU A 226 0.92 -13.41 9.59
CA GLU A 226 -0.06 -12.62 10.34
C GLU A 226 -1.02 -13.53 11.12
N GLU A 227 -1.55 -14.58 10.49
CA GLU A 227 -2.40 -15.56 11.14
C GLU A 227 -1.70 -16.24 12.33
N LYS A 228 -0.46 -16.71 12.14
CA LYS A 228 0.34 -17.30 13.22
C LYS A 228 0.65 -16.31 14.34
N GLN A 229 0.92 -15.05 14.00
CA GLN A 229 1.14 -14.00 15.00
C GLN A 229 -0.12 -13.75 15.82
N GLN A 230 -1.28 -13.70 15.17
CA GLN A 230 -2.57 -13.54 15.85
C GLN A 230 -2.86 -14.74 16.79
N ALA A 231 -2.62 -15.95 16.34
CA ALA A 231 -2.79 -17.16 17.15
C ALA A 231 -1.82 -17.17 18.35
N ALA A 232 -0.55 -16.82 18.15
CA ALA A 232 0.46 -16.74 19.20
C ALA A 232 0.11 -15.65 20.23
N TYR A 233 -0.36 -14.49 19.77
CA TYR A 233 -0.83 -13.41 20.63
C TYR A 233 -2.01 -13.89 21.51
N GLN A 234 -3.03 -14.48 20.89
CA GLN A 234 -4.20 -14.96 21.62
C GLN A 234 -3.84 -16.06 22.64
N SER A 235 -2.96 -16.98 22.26
CA SER A 235 -2.43 -18.01 23.15
C SER A 235 -1.71 -17.39 24.36
N LYS A 236 -0.85 -16.38 24.09
CA LYS A 236 -0.13 -15.68 25.16
C LYS A 236 -1.08 -14.94 26.11
N VAL A 237 -2.08 -14.25 25.56
CA VAL A 237 -3.11 -13.57 26.37
C VAL A 237 -3.87 -14.57 27.26
N ASN A 238 -4.23 -15.74 26.73
CA ASN A 238 -4.92 -16.78 27.51
C ASN A 238 -4.04 -17.32 28.66
N GLN A 239 -2.74 -17.55 28.41
CA GLN A 239 -1.77 -17.89 29.45
C GLN A 239 -1.68 -16.82 30.53
N LEU A 240 -1.63 -15.54 30.14
CA LEU A 240 -1.57 -14.43 31.09
C LEU A 240 -2.83 -14.29 31.92
N LYS A 241 -4.02 -14.55 31.35
CA LYS A 241 -5.30 -14.57 32.10
C LYS A 241 -5.36 -15.67 33.18
N ILE A 242 -4.63 -16.76 33.00
CA ILE A 242 -4.52 -17.79 34.04
C ILE A 242 -3.63 -17.29 35.17
N LEU A 243 -2.55 -16.59 34.86
CA LEU A 243 -1.60 -16.05 35.84
C LEU A 243 -2.13 -14.83 36.59
N TYR A 244 -2.90 -14.01 35.89
CA TYR A 244 -3.44 -12.74 36.38
C TYR A 244 -4.96 -12.75 36.20
N PRO A 245 -5.73 -13.08 37.25
CA PRO A 245 -7.20 -13.09 37.19
C PRO A 245 -7.76 -11.74 36.67
N VAL A 246 -8.75 -11.82 35.79
CA VAL A 246 -9.38 -10.64 35.18
C VAL A 246 -10.86 -10.64 35.55
N ASP A 247 -11.27 -9.62 36.31
CA ASP A 247 -12.68 -9.36 36.58
C ASP A 247 -13.18 -8.29 35.61
N LYS A 248 -14.33 -8.53 34.99
CA LYS A 248 -15.03 -7.57 34.14
C LYS A 248 -16.34 -7.18 34.82
N PHE A 249 -16.59 -5.88 34.90
CA PHE A 249 -17.78 -5.28 35.49
C PHE A 249 -18.66 -4.62 34.45
#